data_22f8e64df9b4a61293c0227e3111e23a
#
_entry.id   22f8e64df9b4a61293c0227e3111e23a
#
_cell.length_a   1.000
_cell.length_b   1.000
_cell.length_c   1.000
_cell.angle_alpha   90.00
_cell.angle_beta   90.00
_cell.angle_gamma   90.00
#
_symmetry.space_group_name_H-M   'P 1'
#
loop_
_entity.id
_entity.type
_entity.pdbx_description
1 polymer ?
#
loop_
_entity_poly.entity_id
_entity_poly.type
_entity_poly.pdbx_seq_one_letter_code
_entity_poly.pdbx_strand_id
1 'polypeptide(L)'
;MIEKTVNINNFIGTYDNYITKEECNKAIKLYENQNKFNNTVNRMGMEKASILQKQDQQFFANGNNIDVWWEDLKSMMVNLDLAFNHYIDNTGAKEAYGVPFHFTTLKIQKTLPTEGYHVWHI
;
A
#
# COMPACT_ATOMS: atom_id res chain seq x y z
N MET A 1 -5.19 17.75 -17.81
CA MET A 1 -5.28 17.34 -16.40
C MET A 1 -6.30 16.19 -16.29
N ILE A 2 -5.93 15.09 -15.70
CA ILE A 2 -6.83 13.94 -15.53
C ILE A 2 -7.74 14.22 -14.32
N GLU A 3 -9.03 14.11 -14.53
CA GLU A 3 -10.02 14.37 -13.47
C GLU A 3 -10.00 13.27 -12.41
N LYS A 4 -10.04 13.68 -11.13
CA LYS A 4 -10.21 12.77 -10.01
C LYS A 4 -11.69 12.44 -9.86
N THR A 5 -12.03 11.15 -9.79
CA THR A 5 -13.40 10.69 -9.59
C THR A 5 -13.49 9.72 -8.43
N VAL A 6 -14.61 9.76 -7.72
CA VAL A 6 -14.88 8.89 -6.57
C VAL A 6 -16.19 8.16 -6.79
N ASN A 7 -16.19 6.86 -6.52
CA ASN A 7 -17.38 6.05 -6.47
C ASN A 7 -17.35 5.16 -5.22
N ILE A 8 -18.41 5.23 -4.40
CA ILE A 8 -18.59 4.37 -3.23
C ILE A 8 -19.87 3.57 -3.42
N ASN A 9 -19.76 2.26 -3.48
CA ASN A 9 -20.88 1.35 -3.64
C ASN A 9 -20.70 0.13 -2.73
N ASN A 10 -21.69 -0.18 -1.91
CA ASN A 10 -21.66 -1.31 -0.97
C ASN A 10 -20.38 -1.34 -0.12
N PHE A 11 -19.96 -0.21 0.42
CA PHE A 11 -18.74 -0.02 1.22
C PHE A 11 -17.44 -0.27 0.47
N ILE A 12 -17.49 -0.36 -0.86
CA ILE A 12 -16.28 -0.40 -1.71
C ILE A 12 -16.11 0.99 -2.33
N GLY A 13 -15.00 1.64 -2.01
CA GLY A 13 -14.64 2.94 -2.58
C GLY A 13 -13.59 2.80 -3.67
N THR A 14 -13.84 3.41 -4.82
CA THR A 14 -12.85 3.56 -5.89
C THR A 14 -12.51 5.03 -6.05
N TYR A 15 -11.22 5.34 -6.16
CA TYR A 15 -10.68 6.69 -6.18
C TYR A 15 -9.78 6.85 -7.39
N ASP A 16 -10.40 7.06 -8.54
CA ASP A 16 -9.70 7.12 -9.82
C ASP A 16 -8.86 8.40 -9.93
N ASN A 17 -7.64 8.24 -10.39
CA ASN A 17 -6.68 9.33 -10.62
C ASN A 17 -6.23 10.08 -9.34
N TYR A 18 -6.45 9.51 -8.16
CA TYR A 18 -5.91 10.06 -6.91
C TYR A 18 -4.41 9.84 -6.79
N ILE A 19 -3.91 8.70 -7.28
CA ILE A 19 -2.48 8.41 -7.37
C ILE A 19 -2.05 8.56 -8.83
N THR A 20 -1.07 9.41 -9.07
CA THR A 20 -0.59 9.68 -10.43
C THR A 20 0.36 8.58 -10.91
N LYS A 21 0.51 8.48 -12.23
CA LYS A 21 1.50 7.57 -12.82
C LYS A 21 2.93 7.87 -12.36
N GLU A 22 3.24 9.15 -12.16
CA GLU A 22 4.54 9.58 -11.65
C GLU A 22 4.77 9.07 -10.21
N GLU A 23 3.77 9.20 -9.34
CA GLU A 23 3.83 8.68 -7.96
C GLU A 23 3.99 7.17 -7.94
N CYS A 24 3.26 6.45 -8.79
CA CYS A 24 3.43 5.00 -8.93
C CYS A 24 4.85 4.63 -9.38
N ASN A 25 5.39 5.35 -10.36
CA ASN A 25 6.74 5.10 -10.86
C ASN A 25 7.80 5.36 -9.79
N LYS A 26 7.63 6.40 -8.94
CA LYS A 26 8.51 6.64 -7.80
C LYS A 26 8.48 5.50 -6.79
N ALA A 27 7.31 4.98 -6.48
CA ALA A 27 7.17 3.84 -5.58
C ALA A 27 7.83 2.58 -6.13
N ILE A 28 7.65 2.29 -7.42
CA ILE A 28 8.29 1.15 -8.08
C ILE A 28 9.81 1.31 -8.06
N LYS A 29 10.31 2.49 -8.41
CA LYS A 29 11.75 2.76 -8.42
C LYS A 29 12.36 2.66 -7.03
N LEU A 30 11.68 3.16 -6.00
CA LEU A 30 12.09 2.99 -4.61
C LEU A 30 12.22 1.50 -4.27
N TYR A 31 11.19 0.71 -4.57
CA TYR A 31 11.23 -0.73 -4.33
C TYR A 31 12.41 -1.41 -5.02
N GLU A 32 12.62 -1.16 -6.31
CA GLU A 32 13.70 -1.80 -7.08
C GLU A 32 15.08 -1.39 -6.56
N ASN A 33 15.26 -0.15 -6.12
CA ASN A 33 16.50 0.29 -5.49
C ASN A 33 16.73 -0.42 -4.15
N GLN A 34 15.72 -0.52 -3.30
CA GLN A 34 15.82 -1.20 -2.01
C GLN A 34 16.06 -2.70 -2.19
N ASN A 35 15.44 -3.32 -3.17
CA ASN A 35 15.69 -4.72 -3.50
C ASN A 35 17.15 -4.96 -3.95
N LYS A 36 17.68 -4.04 -4.74
CA LYS A 36 19.07 -4.09 -5.20
C LYS A 36 20.08 -4.06 -4.03
N PHE A 37 19.74 -3.36 -2.95
CA PHE A 37 20.57 -3.29 -1.74
C PHE A 37 20.18 -4.32 -0.67
N ASN A 38 19.39 -5.33 -1.01
CA ASN A 38 18.92 -6.38 -0.10
C ASN A 38 18.10 -5.86 1.10
N ASN A 39 17.39 -4.74 0.93
CA ASN A 39 16.50 -4.15 1.94
C ASN A 39 15.03 -4.57 1.78
N THR A 40 14.75 -5.55 0.97
CA THR A 40 13.44 -6.17 0.83
C THR A 40 13.40 -7.52 1.54
N VAL A 41 12.21 -7.96 1.90
CA VAL A 41 12.01 -9.20 2.64
C VAL A 41 11.19 -10.17 1.84
N ASN A 42 11.69 -11.39 1.70
CA ASN A 42 10.91 -12.49 1.17
C ASN A 42 9.89 -12.92 2.23
N ARG A 43 8.63 -13.10 1.83
CA ARG A 43 7.54 -13.49 2.72
C ARG A 43 7.85 -14.75 3.55
N MET A 44 8.51 -15.71 2.93
CA MET A 44 8.89 -16.97 3.60
C MET A 44 9.82 -16.78 4.79
N GLY A 45 10.70 -15.78 4.75
CA GLY A 45 11.64 -15.50 5.82
C GLY A 45 10.99 -14.88 7.07
N MET A 46 9.84 -14.23 6.93
CA MET A 46 9.19 -13.50 8.02
C MET A 46 8.25 -14.36 8.86
N GLU A 47 7.45 -15.18 8.25
CA GLU A 47 6.29 -15.82 8.89
C GLU A 47 6.36 -17.35 8.85
N LYS A 48 7.47 -17.91 8.40
CA LYS A 48 7.59 -19.35 8.11
C LYS A 48 6.44 -19.85 7.19
N ALA A 49 5.84 -18.93 6.42
CA ALA A 49 4.79 -19.28 5.49
C ALA A 49 5.36 -20.17 4.39
N SER A 50 4.65 -21.22 4.08
CA SER A 50 5.01 -22.09 2.97
C SER A 50 4.91 -21.34 1.64
N ILE A 51 5.84 -21.60 0.73
CA ILE A 51 5.76 -21.16 -0.66
C ILE A 51 4.45 -21.62 -1.32
N LEU A 52 3.86 -22.70 -0.84
CA LEU A 52 2.57 -23.21 -1.31
C LEU A 52 1.38 -22.35 -0.85
N GLN A 53 1.56 -21.49 0.13
CA GLN A 53 0.53 -20.60 0.64
C GLN A 53 0.61 -19.21 0.02
N LYS A 54 1.78 -18.60 0.03
CA LYS A 54 1.99 -17.26 -0.51
C LYS A 54 3.44 -17.04 -0.93
N GLN A 55 3.58 -16.37 -2.06
CA GLN A 55 4.88 -15.91 -2.57
C GLN A 55 4.80 -14.44 -2.94
N ASP A 56 5.65 -13.63 -2.37
CA ASP A 56 5.93 -12.26 -2.78
C ASP A 56 7.21 -11.75 -2.13
N GLN A 57 7.65 -10.58 -2.56
CA GLN A 57 8.75 -9.86 -1.96
C GLN A 57 8.28 -8.48 -1.56
N GLN A 58 8.72 -7.99 -0.41
CA GLN A 58 8.14 -6.83 0.25
C GLN A 58 9.21 -5.82 0.68
N PHE A 59 8.87 -4.54 0.55
CA PHE A 59 9.55 -3.44 1.20
C PHE A 59 8.61 -2.78 2.21
N PHE A 60 9.08 -2.56 3.43
CA PHE A 60 8.31 -1.89 4.47
C PHE A 60 8.79 -0.45 4.65
N ALA A 61 7.86 0.49 4.52
CA ALA A 61 8.06 1.91 4.81
C ALA A 61 7.37 2.24 6.14
N ASN A 62 8.14 2.58 7.15
CA ASN A 62 7.66 2.93 8.49
C ASN A 62 8.51 4.04 9.11
N GLY A 63 8.23 4.40 10.37
CA GLY A 63 8.95 5.47 11.05
C GLY A 63 10.45 5.20 11.27
N ASN A 64 10.87 3.94 11.32
CA ASN A 64 12.26 3.59 11.57
C ASN A 64 13.18 3.81 10.36
N ASN A 65 12.63 3.86 9.15
CA ASN A 65 13.37 4.07 7.91
C ASN A 65 12.79 5.23 7.07
N ILE A 66 12.22 6.22 7.72
CA ILE A 66 11.54 7.35 7.06
C ILE A 66 12.46 8.13 6.10
N ASP A 67 13.72 8.27 6.42
CA ASP A 67 14.74 8.90 5.58
C ASP A 67 14.96 8.17 4.25
N VAL A 68 14.66 6.88 4.20
CA VAL A 68 14.81 6.05 2.99
C VAL A 68 13.68 6.28 1.99
N TRP A 69 12.44 6.48 2.46
CA TRP A 69 11.26 6.44 1.59
C TRP A 69 10.47 7.75 1.53
N TRP A 70 10.65 8.67 2.46
CA TRP A 70 9.79 9.85 2.58
C TRP A 70 9.72 10.70 1.30
N GLU A 71 10.87 11.04 0.73
CA GLU A 71 10.93 11.88 -0.47
C GLU A 71 10.23 11.25 -1.68
N ASP A 72 10.28 9.93 -1.80
CA ASP A 72 9.67 9.20 -2.91
C ASP A 72 8.16 8.96 -2.72
N LEU A 73 7.69 8.80 -1.48
CA LEU A 73 6.32 8.40 -1.18
C LEU A 73 5.43 9.48 -0.58
N LYS A 74 5.98 10.62 -0.13
CA LYS A 74 5.20 11.64 0.57
C LYS A 74 3.98 12.15 -0.21
N SER A 75 4.13 12.39 -1.51
CA SER A 75 3.04 12.84 -2.37
C SER A 75 1.94 11.79 -2.49
N MET A 76 2.32 10.54 -2.69
CA MET A 76 1.38 9.41 -2.70
C MET A 76 0.66 9.28 -1.37
N MET A 77 1.38 9.42 -0.24
CA MET A 77 0.80 9.33 1.11
C MET A 77 -0.25 10.41 1.35
N VAL A 78 -0.01 11.62 0.91
CA VAL A 78 -1.01 12.71 1.01
C VAL A 78 -2.28 12.37 0.23
N ASN A 79 -2.15 11.85 -0.96
CA ASN A 79 -3.30 11.48 -1.79
C ASN A 79 -4.05 10.25 -1.24
N LEU A 80 -3.33 9.28 -0.67
CA LEU A 80 -3.94 8.15 0.03
C LEU A 80 -4.73 8.62 1.25
N ASP A 81 -4.18 9.56 2.02
CA ASP A 81 -4.84 10.12 3.19
C ASP A 81 -6.11 10.87 2.81
N LEU A 82 -6.08 11.67 1.75
CA LEU A 82 -7.27 12.34 1.22
C LEU A 82 -8.37 11.36 0.82
N ALA A 83 -8.02 10.30 0.09
CA ALA A 83 -8.96 9.26 -0.32
C ALA A 83 -9.53 8.51 0.88
N PHE A 84 -8.69 8.16 1.83
CA PHE A 84 -9.07 7.42 3.03
C PHE A 84 -10.01 8.24 3.94
N ASN A 85 -9.68 9.51 4.18
CA ASN A 85 -10.54 10.38 4.98
C ASN A 85 -11.90 10.60 4.31
N HIS A 86 -11.92 10.78 3.00
CA HIS A 86 -13.19 10.86 2.26
C HIS A 86 -14.02 9.58 2.44
N TYR A 87 -13.39 8.43 2.33
CA TYR A 87 -14.07 7.13 2.51
C TYR A 87 -14.66 7.01 3.92
N ILE A 88 -13.88 7.30 4.95
CA ILE A 88 -14.32 7.24 6.34
C ILE A 88 -15.51 8.17 6.59
N ASP A 89 -15.45 9.40 6.10
CA ASP A 89 -16.48 10.40 6.30
C ASP A 89 -17.81 10.05 5.57
N ASN A 90 -17.74 9.29 4.48
CA ASN A 90 -18.90 8.94 3.65
C ASN A 90 -19.45 7.52 3.85
N THR A 91 -18.85 6.71 4.70
CA THR A 91 -19.29 5.34 4.99
C THR A 91 -19.76 5.11 6.43
N GLY A 92 -19.67 6.13 7.29
CA GLY A 92 -19.98 5.98 8.72
C GLY A 92 -18.92 5.21 9.52
N ALA A 93 -17.77 4.91 8.95
CA ALA A 93 -16.71 4.17 9.64
C ALA A 93 -16.16 4.92 10.86
N LYS A 94 -16.08 6.24 10.78
CA LYS A 94 -15.65 7.09 11.88
C LYS A 94 -16.55 6.97 13.11
N GLU A 95 -17.85 7.02 12.90
CA GLU A 95 -18.85 6.89 13.94
C GLU A 95 -18.88 5.47 14.53
N ALA A 96 -18.69 4.46 13.67
CA ALA A 96 -18.71 3.07 14.10
C ALA A 96 -17.55 2.71 15.02
N TYR A 97 -16.35 3.23 14.76
CA TYR A 97 -15.16 2.90 15.54
C TYR A 97 -14.82 3.93 16.62
N GLY A 98 -15.28 5.18 16.48
CA GLY A 98 -15.13 6.24 17.49
C GLY A 98 -13.70 6.70 17.77
N VAL A 99 -12.72 6.26 16.99
CA VAL A 99 -11.30 6.59 17.15
C VAL A 99 -10.69 7.00 15.81
N PRO A 100 -9.67 7.89 15.80
CA PRO A 100 -8.95 8.22 14.58
C PRO A 100 -8.21 7.01 14.02
N PHE A 101 -8.13 6.95 12.69
CA PHE A 101 -7.33 5.95 11.99
C PHE A 101 -5.97 6.54 11.64
N HIS A 102 -4.91 5.75 11.80
CA HIS A 102 -3.55 6.15 11.49
C HIS A 102 -2.84 5.07 10.68
N PHE A 103 -2.06 5.50 9.69
CA PHE A 103 -1.14 4.60 8.99
C PHE A 103 0.12 4.42 9.83
N THR A 104 0.45 3.18 10.16
CA THR A 104 1.66 2.85 10.90
C THR A 104 2.77 2.33 9.99
N THR A 105 2.40 1.66 8.93
CA THR A 105 3.33 1.06 7.98
C THR A 105 2.69 1.02 6.59
N LEU A 106 3.45 1.41 5.58
CA LEU A 106 3.11 1.17 4.19
C LEU A 106 3.98 0.02 3.67
N LYS A 107 3.38 -0.87 2.92
CA LYS A 107 4.07 -2.02 2.37
C LYS A 107 3.97 -2.02 0.85
N ILE A 108 5.11 -2.09 0.17
CA ILE A 108 5.17 -2.29 -1.27
C ILE A 108 5.48 -3.76 -1.51
N GLN A 109 4.60 -4.46 -2.22
CA GLN A 109 4.74 -5.87 -2.54
C GLN A 109 4.96 -6.05 -4.03
N LYS A 110 5.97 -6.84 -4.39
CA LYS A 110 6.20 -7.28 -5.77
C LYS A 110 5.84 -8.75 -5.88
N THR A 111 4.92 -9.05 -6.78
CA THR A 111 4.45 -10.40 -7.09
C THR A 111 4.77 -10.69 -8.54
N LEU A 112 5.60 -11.69 -8.80
CA LEU A 112 5.94 -12.13 -10.15
C LEU A 112 4.84 -13.05 -10.72
N PRO A 113 4.82 -13.28 -12.04
CA PRO A 113 3.93 -14.29 -12.62
C PRO A 113 4.07 -15.63 -11.90
N THR A 114 2.96 -16.31 -11.62
CA THR A 114 2.83 -17.55 -10.84
C THR A 114 3.03 -17.41 -9.33
N GLU A 115 3.47 -16.26 -8.84
CA GLU A 115 3.48 -15.95 -7.41
C GLU A 115 2.13 -15.40 -6.91
N GLY A 116 2.00 -15.16 -5.62
CA GLY A 116 0.83 -14.58 -4.97
C GLY A 116 0.26 -15.50 -3.90
N TYR A 117 -1.03 -15.39 -3.66
CA TYR A 117 -1.74 -16.30 -2.75
C TYR A 117 -2.17 -17.56 -3.49
N HIS A 118 -1.80 -18.72 -2.96
CA HIS A 118 -2.07 -20.02 -3.55
C HIS A 118 -3.16 -20.80 -2.79
N VAL A 119 -3.62 -20.27 -1.69
CA VAL A 119 -4.70 -20.85 -0.87
C VAL A 119 -5.71 -19.78 -0.50
N TRP A 120 -6.94 -20.18 -0.27
CA TRP A 120 -7.95 -19.30 0.29
C TRP A 120 -7.56 -18.87 1.71
N HIS A 121 -7.72 -17.59 2.01
CA HIS A 121 -7.53 -17.08 3.36
C HIS A 121 -8.57 -16.01 3.67
N ILE A 122 -8.80 -15.84 4.94
CA ILE A 122 -9.74 -14.86 5.48
C ILE A 122 -8.97 -13.67 6.05
#